data_b3000f82174722ff418660c253ac7be0
#
_entry.id   b3000f82174722ff418660c253ac7be0
#
_cell.length_a   1.000
_cell.length_b   1.000
_cell.length_c   1.000
_cell.angle_alpha   90.00
_cell.angle_beta   90.00
_cell.angle_gamma   90.00
#
_symmetry.space_group_name_H-M   'P 1'
#
loop_
_entity.id
_entity.type
_entity.pdbx_description
1 polymer ?
#
loop_
_entity_poly.entity_id
_entity_poly.type
_entity_poly.pdbx_seq_one_letter_code
_entity_poly.pdbx_strand_id
1 'polypeptide(L)'
;VFDFDGTIYDGESLFDLYMFSARYEPKVLRHLAPVLRYAVQYKMGRATLAQMERGVGGVTCDYLHDVAASRRILRLDGAAPDAGLAGETAIAEGVSALVNEFWNRHMDRIKPWYEPRPDDVILTASFDVTGGEACRRLGLNRLVSSTVDPRTMRVTCLNFNTNKPKRFREVVGPDTVIDEFYTDSRFDQPMIDMARTAFMVSGNRITQVK
;
A
#
# COMPACT_ATOMS: atom_id res chain seq x y z
N VAL A 1 3.65 -0.99 -16.56
CA VAL A 1 3.65 -0.52 -15.16
C VAL A 1 2.23 -0.23 -14.74
N PHE A 2 1.84 -0.68 -13.57
CA PHE A 2 0.46 -0.56 -13.10
C PHE A 2 0.44 0.08 -11.71
N ASP A 3 -0.43 1.07 -11.51
CA ASP A 3 -0.87 1.41 -10.18
C ASP A 3 -1.72 0.25 -9.61
N PHE A 4 -1.89 0.18 -8.29
CA PHE A 4 -2.54 -0.96 -7.65
C PHE A 4 -3.98 -0.66 -7.27
N ASP A 5 -4.17 0.25 -6.32
CA ASP A 5 -5.46 0.58 -5.74
C ASP A 5 -6.34 1.30 -6.77
N GLY A 6 -7.62 0.93 -6.88
CA GLY A 6 -8.52 1.45 -7.91
C GLY A 6 -8.19 0.99 -9.33
N THR A 7 -6.96 0.58 -9.60
CA THR A 7 -6.45 0.18 -10.92
C THR A 7 -6.60 -1.33 -11.13
N ILE A 8 -5.75 -2.16 -10.53
CA ILE A 8 -5.84 -3.63 -10.63
C ILE A 8 -6.58 -4.27 -9.44
N TYR A 9 -6.59 -3.63 -8.29
CA TYR A 9 -7.41 -3.99 -7.14
C TYR A 9 -8.69 -3.13 -7.12
N ASP A 10 -9.85 -3.77 -6.93
CA ASP A 10 -11.14 -3.06 -6.87
C ASP A 10 -11.39 -2.51 -5.46
N GLY A 11 -10.76 -1.38 -5.17
CA GLY A 11 -10.82 -0.67 -3.90
C GLY A 11 -9.52 0.00 -3.51
N GLU A 12 -9.42 0.34 -2.24
CA GLU A 12 -8.28 0.95 -1.58
C GLU A 12 -7.71 -0.04 -0.58
N SER A 13 -6.69 -0.81 -0.96
CA SER A 13 -6.19 -1.97 -0.18
C SER A 13 -5.76 -1.58 1.23
N LEU A 14 -5.16 -0.41 1.40
CA LEU A 14 -4.74 0.07 2.71
C LEU A 14 -5.95 0.43 3.61
N PHE A 15 -6.98 1.05 3.04
CA PHE A 15 -8.21 1.35 3.78
C PHE A 15 -8.99 0.07 4.10
N ASP A 16 -9.07 -0.86 3.16
CA ASP A 16 -9.74 -2.14 3.35
C ASP A 16 -9.02 -2.98 4.42
N LEU A 17 -7.69 -3.03 4.43
CA LEU A 17 -6.89 -3.67 5.47
C LEU A 17 -7.15 -3.01 6.84
N TYR A 18 -7.20 -1.67 6.86
CA TYR A 18 -7.49 -0.94 8.07
C TYR A 18 -8.88 -1.31 8.64
N MET A 19 -9.93 -1.30 7.81
CA MET A 19 -11.28 -1.70 8.21
C MET A 19 -11.36 -3.18 8.58
N PHE A 20 -10.58 -4.03 7.92
CA PHE A 20 -10.46 -5.45 8.25
C PHE A 20 -9.84 -5.64 9.63
N SER A 21 -8.76 -4.92 9.95
CA SER A 21 -8.09 -4.99 11.24
C SER A 21 -8.98 -4.56 12.41
N ALA A 22 -9.88 -3.59 12.18
CA ALA A 22 -10.81 -3.11 13.19
C ALA A 22 -11.79 -4.19 13.70
N ARG A 23 -12.00 -5.27 12.95
CA ARG A 23 -12.80 -6.43 13.38
C ARG A 23 -12.14 -7.21 14.52
N TYR A 24 -10.82 -7.20 14.56
CA TYR A 24 -10.00 -7.92 15.53
C TYR A 24 -9.51 -6.99 16.65
N GLU A 25 -9.21 -5.74 16.32
CA GLU A 25 -8.73 -4.71 17.24
C GLU A 25 -9.45 -3.37 17.01
N PRO A 26 -10.64 -3.17 17.62
CA PRO A 26 -11.42 -1.94 17.42
C PRO A 26 -10.70 -0.64 17.80
N LYS A 27 -9.67 -0.70 18.66
CA LYS A 27 -8.88 0.48 19.04
C LYS A 27 -8.21 1.16 17.86
N VAL A 28 -7.92 0.41 16.78
CA VAL A 28 -7.29 0.99 15.58
C VAL A 28 -8.15 2.10 14.95
N LEU A 29 -9.46 2.10 15.17
CA LEU A 29 -10.38 3.12 14.63
C LEU A 29 -10.03 4.55 15.08
N ARG A 30 -9.28 4.70 16.17
CA ARG A 30 -8.78 6.01 16.63
C ARG A 30 -7.84 6.70 15.63
N HIS A 31 -7.20 5.92 14.76
CA HIS A 31 -6.24 6.43 13.78
C HIS A 31 -6.89 7.00 12.52
N LEU A 32 -8.19 6.72 12.27
CA LEU A 32 -8.88 7.16 11.05
C LEU A 32 -8.97 8.68 10.93
N ALA A 33 -9.44 9.34 11.99
CA ALA A 33 -9.65 10.78 11.96
C ALA A 33 -8.35 11.58 11.73
N PRO A 34 -7.21 11.26 12.39
CA PRO A 34 -5.93 11.89 12.08
C PRO A 34 -5.49 11.70 10.64
N VAL A 35 -5.57 10.49 10.07
CA VAL A 35 -5.18 10.22 8.67
C VAL A 35 -6.03 11.04 7.71
N LEU A 36 -7.35 11.01 7.87
CA LEU A 36 -8.27 11.79 7.03
C LEU A 36 -7.99 13.29 7.14
N ARG A 37 -7.68 13.79 8.33
CA ARG A 37 -7.31 15.20 8.53
C ARG A 37 -6.09 15.58 7.68
N TYR A 38 -5.02 14.79 7.71
CA TYR A 38 -3.81 15.09 6.92
C TYR A 38 -4.08 15.02 5.42
N ALA A 39 -4.84 14.01 4.96
CA ALA A 39 -5.21 13.86 3.56
C ALA A 39 -6.07 15.04 3.06
N VAL A 40 -7.07 15.46 3.85
CA VAL A 40 -7.91 16.63 3.53
C VAL A 40 -7.10 17.92 3.51
N GLN A 41 -6.23 18.15 4.49
CA GLN A 41 -5.38 19.35 4.54
C GLN A 41 -4.48 19.43 3.30
N TYR A 42 -3.90 18.31 2.88
CA TYR A 42 -3.10 18.24 1.65
C TYR A 42 -3.93 18.54 0.42
N LYS A 43 -5.10 17.86 0.27
CA LYS A 43 -6.00 18.06 -0.88
C LYS A 43 -6.51 19.50 -0.99
N MET A 44 -6.68 20.18 0.14
CA MET A 44 -7.10 21.60 0.20
C MET A 44 -5.93 22.58 0.02
N GLY A 45 -4.70 22.11 -0.22
CA GLY A 45 -3.50 22.95 -0.34
C GLY A 45 -3.07 23.61 1.00
N ARG A 46 -3.60 23.14 2.13
CA ARG A 46 -3.27 23.66 3.49
C ARG A 46 -2.09 22.95 4.13
N ALA A 47 -1.59 21.90 3.52
CA ALA A 47 -0.40 21.16 3.94
C ALA A 47 0.46 20.81 2.72
N THR A 48 1.77 20.83 2.91
CA THR A 48 2.72 20.33 1.92
C THR A 48 2.74 18.79 1.90
N LEU A 49 3.26 18.18 0.83
CA LEU A 49 3.47 16.75 0.77
C LEU A 49 4.30 16.26 1.97
N ALA A 50 5.40 16.93 2.30
CA ALA A 50 6.27 16.59 3.42
C ALA A 50 5.57 16.67 4.80
N GLN A 51 4.61 17.59 4.96
CA GLN A 51 3.80 17.66 6.18
C GLN A 51 2.80 16.51 6.26
N MET A 52 2.17 16.16 5.14
CA MET A 52 1.29 15.00 5.04
C MET A 52 2.07 13.71 5.33
N GLU A 53 3.24 13.52 4.72
CA GLU A 53 4.11 12.35 4.94
C GLU A 53 4.44 12.15 6.41
N ARG A 54 4.91 13.20 7.09
CA ARG A 54 5.23 13.11 8.53
C ARG A 54 4.00 12.77 9.37
N GLY A 55 2.86 13.40 9.07
CA GLY A 55 1.63 13.17 9.82
C GLY A 55 1.07 11.77 9.61
N VAL A 56 0.94 11.34 8.36
CA VAL A 56 0.47 9.99 8.01
C VAL A 56 1.47 8.94 8.52
N GLY A 57 2.78 9.19 8.38
CA GLY A 57 3.80 8.26 8.84
C GLY A 57 3.75 8.01 10.35
N GLY A 58 3.55 9.04 11.17
CA GLY A 58 3.38 8.88 12.61
C GLY A 58 2.13 8.05 12.96
N VAL A 59 1.00 8.38 12.34
CA VAL A 59 -0.27 7.65 12.59
C VAL A 59 -0.17 6.20 12.11
N THR A 60 0.49 5.93 10.98
CA THR A 60 0.72 4.57 10.49
C THR A 60 1.56 3.76 11.45
N CYS A 61 2.62 4.36 12.00
CA CYS A 61 3.45 3.72 13.01
C CYS A 61 2.62 3.29 14.23
N ASP A 62 1.84 4.22 14.80
CA ASP A 62 0.97 3.94 15.95
C ASP A 62 -0.07 2.85 15.63
N TYR A 63 -0.64 2.87 14.43
CA TYR A 63 -1.57 1.85 13.95
C TYR A 63 -0.92 0.46 13.89
N LEU A 64 0.27 0.34 13.29
CA LEU A 64 0.97 -0.93 13.17
C LEU A 64 1.38 -1.49 14.56
N HIS A 65 1.72 -0.63 15.51
CA HIS A 65 1.95 -1.05 16.90
C HIS A 65 0.68 -1.57 17.58
N ASP A 66 -0.47 -0.92 17.37
CA ASP A 66 -1.74 -1.43 17.92
C ASP A 66 -2.11 -2.79 17.30
N VAL A 67 -1.92 -2.95 16.00
CA VAL A 67 -2.11 -4.23 15.29
C VAL A 67 -1.24 -5.32 15.91
N ALA A 68 0.05 -5.05 16.05
CA ALA A 68 1.02 -6.00 16.58
C ALA A 68 0.78 -6.38 18.04
N ALA A 69 0.23 -5.46 18.84
CA ALA A 69 -0.11 -5.72 20.24
C ALA A 69 -1.40 -6.54 20.42
N SER A 70 -2.17 -6.75 19.37
CA SER A 70 -3.47 -7.42 19.45
C SER A 70 -3.33 -8.94 19.51
N ARG A 71 -3.67 -9.52 20.66
CA ARG A 71 -3.69 -10.99 20.85
C ARG A 71 -4.64 -11.72 19.90
N ARG A 72 -5.67 -11.04 19.38
CA ARG A 72 -6.62 -11.64 18.44
C ARG A 72 -6.00 -11.73 17.05
N ILE A 73 -5.21 -10.73 16.65
CA ILE A 73 -4.50 -10.71 15.37
C ILE A 73 -3.38 -11.75 15.38
N LEU A 74 -2.59 -11.83 16.45
CA LEU A 74 -1.52 -12.83 16.61
C LEU A 74 -2.01 -14.29 16.54
N ARG A 75 -3.30 -14.54 16.73
CA ARG A 75 -3.89 -15.89 16.60
C ARG A 75 -4.43 -16.21 15.21
N LEU A 76 -4.37 -15.28 14.27
CA LEU A 76 -4.91 -15.49 12.91
C LEU A 76 -4.17 -16.59 12.15
N ASP A 77 -2.89 -16.75 12.37
CA ASP A 77 -2.09 -17.81 11.76
C ASP A 77 -2.21 -19.18 12.45
N GLY A 78 -3.08 -19.29 13.47
CA GLY A 78 -3.24 -20.53 14.23
C GLY A 78 -2.05 -20.90 15.12
N ALA A 79 -1.00 -20.11 15.13
CA ALA A 79 0.13 -20.25 16.03
C ALA A 79 -0.27 -19.75 17.43
N ALA A 80 0.02 -20.55 18.47
CA ALA A 80 0.00 -20.01 19.82
C ALA A 80 1.08 -18.92 19.89
N PRO A 81 0.76 -17.71 20.39
CA PRO A 81 1.78 -16.69 20.57
C PRO A 81 2.87 -17.28 21.44
N ASP A 82 4.06 -17.41 20.86
CA ASP A 82 5.20 -17.93 21.62
C ASP A 82 5.49 -16.94 22.76
N ALA A 83 5.37 -17.39 23.98
CA ALA A 83 5.52 -16.54 25.18
C ALA A 83 6.95 -15.95 25.32
N GLY A 84 7.86 -16.36 24.43
CA GLY A 84 9.23 -15.88 24.33
C GLY A 84 9.49 -14.80 23.28
N LEU A 85 8.53 -14.51 22.39
CA LEU A 85 8.69 -13.46 21.36
C LEU A 85 8.44 -12.10 22.01
N ALA A 86 9.50 -11.37 22.27
CA ALA A 86 9.43 -10.00 22.77
C ALA A 86 9.97 -9.04 21.72
N GLY A 87 9.35 -7.86 21.58
CA GLY A 87 9.87 -6.75 20.79
C GLY A 87 9.57 -6.82 19.30
N GLU A 88 10.57 -6.53 18.49
CA GLU A 88 10.47 -6.29 17.04
C GLU A 88 9.92 -7.49 16.25
N THR A 89 10.26 -8.72 16.64
CA THR A 89 9.81 -9.95 15.97
C THR A 89 8.31 -10.15 16.12
N ALA A 90 7.76 -9.94 17.31
CA ALA A 90 6.32 -10.06 17.57
C ALA A 90 5.49 -9.03 16.77
N ILE A 91 6.07 -7.83 16.56
CA ILE A 91 5.43 -6.78 15.76
C ILE A 91 5.33 -7.21 14.29
N ALA A 92 6.43 -7.69 13.72
CA ALA A 92 6.47 -8.13 12.33
C ALA A 92 5.53 -9.32 12.08
N GLU A 93 5.47 -10.28 13.02
CA GLU A 93 4.57 -11.43 12.94
C GLU A 93 3.10 -11.04 12.99
N GLY A 94 2.71 -10.16 13.91
CA GLY A 94 1.33 -9.71 14.02
C GLY A 94 0.84 -8.98 12.77
N VAL A 95 1.67 -8.12 12.18
CA VAL A 95 1.37 -7.44 10.93
C VAL A 95 1.26 -8.45 9.79
N SER A 96 2.20 -9.41 9.71
CA SER A 96 2.21 -10.46 8.68
C SER A 96 0.96 -11.34 8.76
N ALA A 97 0.57 -11.78 9.97
CA ALA A 97 -0.63 -12.58 10.19
C ALA A 97 -1.91 -11.86 9.71
N LEU A 98 -2.03 -10.57 10.05
CA LEU A 98 -3.15 -9.75 9.60
C LEU A 98 -3.18 -9.61 8.08
N VAL A 99 -2.04 -9.31 7.44
CA VAL A 99 -1.94 -9.12 6.01
C VAL A 99 -2.22 -10.40 5.25
N ASN A 100 -1.72 -11.54 5.73
CA ASN A 100 -2.00 -12.84 5.15
C ASN A 100 -3.50 -13.16 5.17
N GLU A 101 -4.15 -12.99 6.33
CA GLU A 101 -5.58 -13.25 6.46
C GLU A 101 -6.44 -12.25 5.66
N PHE A 102 -5.99 -10.98 5.57
CA PHE A 102 -6.62 -9.99 4.71
C PHE A 102 -6.63 -10.47 3.24
N TRP A 103 -5.48 -10.87 2.70
CA TRP A 103 -5.39 -11.31 1.33
C TRP A 103 -6.05 -12.68 1.07
N ASN A 104 -6.17 -13.54 2.08
CA ASN A 104 -6.99 -14.76 1.96
C ASN A 104 -8.45 -14.45 1.58
N ARG A 105 -8.94 -13.27 1.96
CA ARG A 105 -10.34 -12.85 1.77
C ARG A 105 -10.55 -11.79 0.71
N HIS A 106 -9.48 -11.21 0.14
CA HIS A 106 -9.61 -10.07 -0.76
C HIS A 106 -8.88 -10.26 -2.10
N MET A 107 -8.28 -11.43 -2.38
CA MET A 107 -7.68 -11.71 -3.69
C MET A 107 -8.71 -11.75 -4.82
N ASP A 108 -9.95 -12.06 -4.51
CA ASP A 108 -11.08 -12.03 -5.45
C ASP A 108 -11.45 -10.62 -5.93
N ARG A 109 -10.91 -9.57 -5.28
CA ARG A 109 -11.04 -8.17 -5.70
C ARG A 109 -9.98 -7.71 -6.70
N ILE A 110 -9.08 -8.59 -7.10
CA ILE A 110 -8.23 -8.32 -8.28
C ILE A 110 -9.13 -8.30 -9.52
N LYS A 111 -9.07 -7.20 -10.26
CA LYS A 111 -9.97 -6.99 -11.40
C LYS A 111 -9.74 -8.01 -12.49
N PRO A 112 -10.80 -8.57 -13.11
CA PRO A 112 -10.70 -9.69 -14.05
C PRO A 112 -10.00 -9.35 -15.37
N TRP A 113 -9.83 -8.08 -15.69
CA TRP A 113 -9.09 -7.66 -16.88
C TRP A 113 -7.57 -7.71 -16.71
N TYR A 114 -7.08 -7.75 -15.44
CA TYR A 114 -5.66 -7.79 -15.16
C TYR A 114 -5.14 -9.22 -15.16
N GLU A 115 -4.27 -9.51 -16.11
CA GLU A 115 -3.56 -10.78 -16.21
C GLU A 115 -2.10 -10.56 -15.79
N PRO A 116 -1.68 -11.01 -14.58
CA PRO A 116 -0.34 -10.75 -14.07
C PRO A 116 0.74 -11.38 -14.93
N ARG A 117 1.82 -10.64 -15.18
CA ARG A 117 3.02 -11.11 -15.88
C ARG A 117 4.23 -10.93 -14.97
N PRO A 118 5.22 -11.85 -15.00
CA PRO A 118 6.39 -11.79 -14.09
C PRO A 118 7.22 -10.51 -14.20
N ASP A 119 7.16 -9.83 -15.33
CA ASP A 119 7.87 -8.57 -15.63
C ASP A 119 7.04 -7.30 -15.34
N ASP A 120 5.79 -7.45 -14.93
CA ASP A 120 4.98 -6.32 -14.52
C ASP A 120 5.59 -5.62 -13.31
N VAL A 121 5.51 -4.29 -13.33
CA VAL A 121 5.92 -3.44 -12.21
C VAL A 121 4.67 -2.87 -11.56
N ILE A 122 4.47 -3.16 -10.30
CA ILE A 122 3.43 -2.54 -9.49
C ILE A 122 3.99 -1.28 -8.84
N LEU A 123 3.32 -0.16 -9.06
CA LEU A 123 3.70 1.15 -8.53
C LEU A 123 2.54 1.72 -7.71
N THR A 124 2.63 1.64 -6.39
CA THR A 124 1.52 2.00 -5.50
C THR A 124 1.94 2.96 -4.38
N ALA A 125 0.99 3.74 -3.88
CA ALA A 125 1.13 4.50 -2.65
C ALA A 125 0.93 3.64 -1.39
N SER A 126 0.33 2.44 -1.52
CA SER A 126 0.20 1.48 -0.43
C SER A 126 1.56 0.99 0.07
N PHE A 127 1.60 0.44 1.28
CA PHE A 127 2.86 0.01 1.91
C PHE A 127 3.32 -1.36 1.43
N ASP A 128 4.64 -1.56 1.44
CA ASP A 128 5.33 -2.80 1.11
C ASP A 128 4.81 -4.01 1.91
N VAL A 129 4.47 -3.82 3.17
CA VAL A 129 3.90 -4.86 4.04
C VAL A 129 2.56 -5.41 3.49
N THR A 130 1.78 -4.58 2.80
CA THR A 130 0.49 -4.96 2.21
C THR A 130 0.65 -5.38 0.75
N GLY A 131 1.27 -4.52 -0.06
CA GLY A 131 1.46 -4.75 -1.49
C GLY A 131 2.41 -5.91 -1.79
N GLY A 132 3.40 -6.16 -0.94
CA GLY A 132 4.35 -7.26 -1.11
C GLY A 132 3.69 -8.63 -1.09
N GLU A 133 2.76 -8.86 -0.17
CA GLU A 133 2.03 -10.13 -0.10
C GLU A 133 1.07 -10.30 -1.29
N ALA A 134 0.40 -9.22 -1.73
CA ALA A 134 -0.39 -9.27 -2.96
C ALA A 134 0.46 -9.65 -4.18
N CYS A 135 1.60 -8.98 -4.37
CA CYS A 135 2.53 -9.27 -5.46
C CYS A 135 3.03 -10.72 -5.41
N ARG A 136 3.41 -11.21 -4.23
CA ARG A 136 3.84 -12.61 -4.05
C ARG A 136 2.77 -13.61 -4.49
N ARG A 137 1.50 -13.37 -4.15
CA ARG A 137 0.36 -14.23 -4.56
C ARG A 137 0.07 -14.16 -6.05
N LEU A 138 0.30 -13.02 -6.66
CA LEU A 138 0.14 -12.79 -8.10
C LEU A 138 1.35 -13.27 -8.92
N GLY A 139 2.44 -13.72 -8.28
CA GLY A 139 3.65 -14.13 -8.98
C GLY A 139 4.48 -12.96 -9.52
N LEU A 140 4.31 -11.75 -8.95
CA LEU A 140 4.99 -10.53 -9.36
C LEU A 140 6.25 -10.29 -8.55
N ASN A 141 7.33 -9.86 -9.21
CA ASN A 141 8.64 -9.70 -8.58
C ASN A 141 9.06 -8.23 -8.42
N ARG A 142 8.30 -7.28 -8.98
CA ARG A 142 8.68 -5.86 -8.98
C ARG A 142 7.60 -5.00 -8.34
N LEU A 143 7.86 -4.56 -7.12
CA LEU A 143 7.00 -3.66 -6.36
C LEU A 143 7.73 -2.36 -6.06
N VAL A 144 7.13 -1.23 -6.43
CA VAL A 144 7.54 0.13 -6.07
C VAL A 144 6.44 0.72 -5.20
N SER A 145 6.65 0.76 -3.89
CA SER A 145 5.64 1.10 -2.89
C SER A 145 6.15 2.11 -1.87
N SER A 146 5.27 2.59 -1.04
CA SER A 146 5.65 3.16 0.25
C SER A 146 6.29 2.08 1.11
N THR A 147 7.25 2.46 1.96
CA THR A 147 8.02 1.50 2.74
C THR A 147 7.96 1.77 4.22
N VAL A 148 7.95 0.68 4.99
CA VAL A 148 7.98 0.69 6.45
C VAL A 148 9.24 -0.04 6.91
N ASP A 149 9.96 0.54 7.87
CA ASP A 149 11.03 -0.16 8.55
C ASP A 149 10.44 -1.30 9.39
N PRO A 150 10.78 -2.57 9.11
CA PRO A 150 10.13 -3.72 9.74
C PRO A 150 10.42 -3.83 11.24
N ARG A 151 11.47 -3.16 11.75
CA ARG A 151 11.82 -3.16 13.16
C ARG A 151 11.06 -2.11 13.95
N THR A 152 11.00 -0.89 13.41
CA THR A 152 10.45 0.27 14.10
C THR A 152 9.02 0.59 13.69
N MET A 153 8.51 -0.05 12.64
CA MET A 153 7.22 0.24 11.98
C MET A 153 7.08 1.70 11.54
N ARG A 154 8.20 2.40 11.39
CA ARG A 154 8.20 3.77 10.89
C ARG A 154 8.14 3.80 9.37
N VAL A 155 7.33 4.69 8.83
CA VAL A 155 7.30 4.97 7.39
C VAL A 155 8.63 5.61 7.00
N THR A 156 9.37 4.98 6.11
CA THR A 156 10.67 5.43 5.60
C THR A 156 10.54 6.15 4.26
N CYS A 157 9.51 5.82 3.49
CA CYS A 157 9.19 6.46 2.21
C CYS A 157 7.68 6.45 1.99
N LEU A 158 7.11 7.56 1.56
CA LEU A 158 5.75 7.63 1.04
C LEU A 158 5.81 7.77 -0.49
N ASN A 159 5.40 6.73 -1.21
CA ASN A 159 5.42 6.66 -2.67
C ASN A 159 4.15 7.28 -3.27
N PHE A 160 4.00 8.58 -3.12
CA PHE A 160 2.80 9.32 -3.54
C PHE A 160 3.15 10.52 -4.42
N ASN A 161 2.32 10.80 -5.43
CA ASN A 161 2.42 11.95 -6.33
C ASN A 161 3.84 12.11 -6.91
N THR A 162 4.51 13.23 -6.68
CA THR A 162 5.85 13.56 -7.20
C THR A 162 6.97 12.64 -6.70
N ASN A 163 6.74 11.88 -5.65
CA ASN A 163 7.68 10.86 -5.17
C ASN A 163 7.67 9.60 -6.04
N LYS A 164 6.54 9.25 -6.69
CA LYS A 164 6.42 8.04 -7.53
C LYS A 164 7.50 7.97 -8.63
N PRO A 165 7.74 9.00 -9.46
CA PRO A 165 8.80 8.97 -10.48
C PRO A 165 10.21 8.79 -9.89
N LYS A 166 10.48 9.43 -8.78
CA LYS A 166 11.78 9.31 -8.10
C LYS A 166 11.99 7.90 -7.62
N ARG A 167 11.00 7.37 -6.89
CA ARG A 167 11.06 6.02 -6.32
C ARG A 167 11.13 4.94 -7.41
N PHE A 168 10.39 5.13 -8.51
CA PHE A 168 10.45 4.25 -9.67
C PHE A 168 11.88 4.14 -10.23
N ARG A 169 12.56 5.28 -10.45
CA ARG A 169 13.94 5.30 -10.95
C ARG A 169 14.94 4.67 -9.98
N GLU A 170 14.73 4.84 -8.68
CA GLU A 170 15.58 4.24 -7.64
C GLU A 170 15.48 2.71 -7.62
N VAL A 171 14.27 2.16 -7.80
CA VAL A 171 14.01 0.72 -7.64
C VAL A 171 14.15 -0.05 -8.95
N VAL A 172 13.63 0.51 -10.05
CA VAL A 172 13.58 -0.17 -11.35
C VAL A 172 14.79 0.18 -12.21
N GLY A 173 15.31 1.40 -12.06
CA GLY A 173 16.48 1.89 -12.77
C GLY A 173 16.27 3.28 -13.39
N PRO A 174 17.32 4.12 -13.43
CA PRO A 174 17.21 5.52 -13.84
C PRO A 174 16.82 5.66 -15.31
N ASP A 175 17.26 4.74 -16.16
CA ASP A 175 17.07 4.79 -17.62
C ASP A 175 15.89 3.92 -18.10
N THR A 176 15.13 3.34 -17.17
CA THR A 176 14.00 2.47 -17.51
C THR A 176 12.89 3.28 -18.19
N VAL A 177 12.54 2.86 -19.39
CA VAL A 177 11.42 3.42 -20.15
C VAL A 177 10.14 2.72 -19.74
N ILE A 178 9.10 3.50 -19.51
CA ILE A 178 7.75 3.01 -19.28
C ILE A 178 7.00 3.03 -20.60
N ASP A 179 6.79 1.87 -21.20
CA ASP A 179 6.02 1.78 -22.43
C ASP A 179 4.55 2.08 -22.18
N GLU A 180 3.96 1.42 -21.16
CA GLU A 180 2.56 1.57 -20.78
C GLU A 180 2.43 1.79 -19.27
N PHE A 181 1.59 2.75 -18.88
CA PHE A 181 1.24 3.03 -17.51
C PHE A 181 -0.28 3.03 -17.32
N TYR A 182 -0.76 2.27 -16.34
CA TYR A 182 -2.18 2.16 -16.00
C TYR A 182 -2.41 2.73 -14.61
N THR A 183 -3.40 3.63 -14.47
CA THR A 183 -3.76 4.25 -13.19
C THR A 183 -5.24 4.66 -13.19
N ASP A 184 -5.86 4.74 -12.01
CA ASP A 184 -7.19 5.32 -11.81
C ASP A 184 -7.12 6.79 -11.37
N SER A 185 -5.92 7.29 -11.06
CA SER A 185 -5.71 8.53 -10.34
C SER A 185 -5.01 9.61 -11.16
N ARG A 186 -5.58 10.82 -11.15
CA ARG A 186 -4.90 12.02 -11.67
C ARG A 186 -3.73 12.49 -10.79
N PHE A 187 -3.62 12.02 -9.57
CA PHE A 187 -2.42 12.27 -8.74
C PHE A 187 -1.17 11.62 -9.30
N ASP A 188 -1.33 10.67 -10.22
CA ASP A 188 -0.24 10.01 -10.93
C ASP A 188 0.20 10.75 -12.21
N GLN A 189 -0.25 12.00 -12.41
CA GLN A 189 0.17 12.81 -13.56
C GLN A 189 1.69 12.78 -13.82
N PRO A 190 2.56 12.84 -12.80
CA PRO A 190 4.01 12.74 -13.02
C PRO A 190 4.46 11.40 -13.66
N MET A 191 3.74 10.31 -13.41
CA MET A 191 4.00 9.00 -14.02
C MET A 191 3.39 8.91 -15.43
N ILE A 192 2.20 9.48 -15.63
CA ILE A 192 1.58 9.63 -16.96
C ILE A 192 2.52 10.39 -17.89
N ASP A 193 3.11 11.48 -17.40
CA ASP A 193 4.04 12.31 -18.20
C ASP A 193 5.34 11.55 -18.55
N MET A 194 5.74 10.60 -17.70
CA MET A 194 6.95 9.81 -17.88
C MET A 194 6.75 8.60 -18.83
N ALA A 195 5.53 8.08 -18.95
CA ALA A 195 5.21 6.93 -19.79
C ALA A 195 5.11 7.33 -21.29
N ARG A 196 5.35 6.37 -22.18
CA ARG A 196 5.09 6.54 -23.63
C ARG A 196 3.61 6.58 -23.92
N THR A 197 2.88 5.65 -23.31
CA THR A 197 1.42 5.53 -23.40
C THR A 197 0.85 5.41 -22.00
N ALA A 198 -0.27 6.08 -21.75
CA ALA A 198 -0.92 5.99 -20.44
C ALA A 198 -2.42 5.71 -20.58
N PHE A 199 -2.93 4.94 -19.66
CA PHE A 199 -4.32 4.49 -19.59
C PHE A 199 -4.94 4.86 -18.25
N MET A 200 -6.11 5.50 -18.33
CA MET A 200 -6.95 5.75 -17.16
C MET A 200 -7.93 4.58 -16.98
N VAL A 201 -7.95 4.01 -15.78
CA VAL A 201 -8.84 2.90 -15.40
C VAL A 201 -9.99 3.44 -14.55
N SER A 202 -11.22 3.06 -14.90
CA SER A 202 -12.42 3.39 -14.12
C SER A 202 -13.32 2.17 -14.06
N GLY A 203 -13.39 1.53 -12.90
CA GLY A 203 -13.96 0.18 -12.78
C GLY A 203 -13.19 -0.81 -13.66
N ASN A 204 -13.89 -1.43 -14.64
CA ASN A 204 -13.26 -2.30 -15.65
C ASN A 204 -13.04 -1.62 -17.00
N ARG A 205 -13.33 -0.32 -17.10
CA ARG A 205 -13.13 0.45 -18.32
C ARG A 205 -11.73 1.03 -18.36
N ILE A 206 -11.01 0.79 -19.46
CA ILE A 206 -9.67 1.29 -19.74
C ILE A 206 -9.76 2.30 -20.87
N THR A 207 -9.21 3.49 -20.70
CA THR A 207 -9.23 4.56 -21.69
C THR A 207 -7.83 5.14 -21.83
N GLN A 208 -7.30 5.16 -23.06
CA GLN A 208 -6.01 5.80 -23.31
C GLN A 208 -6.14 7.32 -23.11
N VAL A 209 -5.18 7.91 -22.38
CA VAL A 209 -5.12 9.34 -22.07
C VAL A 209 -3.81 10.00 -22.52
N LYS A 210 -2.85 9.17 -22.95
CA LYS A 210 -1.60 9.62 -23.58
C LYS A 210 -1.14 8.62 -24.62
#